data_0449d7c37ea2c39839529fa7d1b53b83
#
_entry.id   0449d7c37ea2c39839529fa7d1b53b83
#
_cell.length_a   1.000
_cell.length_b   1.000
_cell.length_c   1.000
_cell.angle_alpha   90.00
_cell.angle_beta   90.00
_cell.angle_gamma   90.00
#
_symmetry.space_group_name_H-M   'P 1'
#
loop_
_entity.id
_entity.type
_entity.pdbx_description
1 polymer ?
#
loop_
_entity_poly.entity_id
_entity_poly.type
_entity_poly.pdbx_seq_one_letter_code
_entity_poly.pdbx_strand_id
1 'polypeptide(L)'
;MSGTRTRTVDFEDPAALLAAGKGKPGIEVLRELAAGKLPAAPIQVTLGFDLVDVQDGFASFQCAPGEHLFGATGAVHGGVAATLLDSAMGAAVMTTLDAASGYATANLNVHLTRSISLRTGRMLVEGWVVHRGSRLVTAEARLNDEQGRLLAHGTATYSLTER
;
A
#
# COMPACT_ATOMS: atom_id res chain seq x y z
N MET A 1 32.23 13.92 1.34
CA MET A 1 32.33 13.43 -0.07
C MET A 1 30.94 12.95 -0.46
N SER A 2 30.27 13.61 -1.40
CA SER A 2 29.00 13.14 -1.97
C SER A 2 29.35 12.14 -3.07
N GLY A 3 29.07 10.85 -2.81
CA GLY A 3 29.21 9.80 -3.83
C GLY A 3 27.87 9.50 -4.48
N THR A 4 27.89 9.11 -5.75
CA THR A 4 26.70 8.54 -6.41
C THR A 4 26.29 7.25 -5.69
N ARG A 5 24.98 7.08 -5.47
CA ARG A 5 24.39 5.85 -4.94
C ARG A 5 23.58 5.19 -6.03
N THR A 6 23.63 3.86 -6.08
CA THR A 6 22.89 3.04 -7.05
C THR A 6 21.95 2.11 -6.30
N ARG A 7 20.73 1.95 -6.81
CA ARG A 7 19.78 0.92 -6.39
C ARG A 7 19.26 0.22 -7.63
N THR A 8 19.39 -1.10 -7.65
CA THR A 8 18.76 -1.96 -8.65
C THR A 8 17.47 -2.52 -8.10
N VAL A 9 16.42 -2.52 -8.92
CA VAL A 9 15.09 -3.04 -8.56
C VAL A 9 14.67 -4.01 -9.65
N ASP A 10 14.46 -5.25 -9.26
CA ASP A 10 13.94 -6.30 -10.14
C ASP A 10 12.47 -6.57 -9.76
N PHE A 11 11.58 -6.59 -10.73
CA PHE A 11 10.16 -6.91 -10.54
C PHE A 11 9.67 -7.80 -11.68
N GLU A 12 8.71 -8.66 -11.35
CA GLU A 12 8.07 -9.56 -12.30
C GLU A 12 7.12 -8.80 -13.24
N ASP A 13 6.82 -9.41 -14.39
CA ASP A 13 5.84 -8.86 -15.33
C ASP A 13 4.49 -8.63 -14.62
N PRO A 14 3.97 -7.39 -14.59
CA PRO A 14 2.68 -7.09 -13.98
C PRO A 14 1.52 -7.95 -14.50
N ALA A 15 1.59 -8.40 -15.76
CA ALA A 15 0.60 -9.29 -16.35
C ALA A 15 0.51 -10.64 -15.64
N ALA A 16 1.61 -11.11 -15.05
CA ALA A 16 1.63 -12.36 -14.28
C ALA A 16 0.76 -12.27 -13.01
N LEU A 17 0.84 -11.15 -12.29
CA LEU A 17 0.00 -10.90 -11.10
C LEU A 17 -1.49 -10.81 -11.49
N LEU A 18 -1.81 -10.09 -12.56
CA LEU A 18 -3.18 -9.99 -13.06
C LEU A 18 -3.74 -11.36 -13.48
N ALA A 19 -2.95 -12.17 -14.19
CA ALA A 19 -3.35 -13.51 -14.61
C ALA A 19 -3.59 -14.45 -13.42
N ALA A 20 -2.72 -14.39 -12.41
CA ALA A 20 -2.82 -15.21 -11.20
C ALA A 20 -4.06 -14.86 -10.34
N GLY A 21 -4.52 -13.60 -10.40
CA GLY A 21 -5.72 -13.14 -9.70
C GLY A 21 -7.04 -13.42 -10.46
N LYS A 22 -6.96 -13.85 -11.73
CA LYS A 22 -8.16 -14.07 -12.55
C LYS A 22 -9.05 -15.16 -11.97
N GLY A 23 -10.33 -14.84 -11.77
CA GLY A 23 -11.34 -15.78 -11.25
C GLY A 23 -11.24 -16.05 -9.74
N LYS A 24 -10.42 -15.30 -9.00
CA LYS A 24 -10.30 -15.41 -7.54
C LYS A 24 -10.88 -14.18 -6.84
N PRO A 25 -11.53 -14.37 -5.66
CA PRO A 25 -11.85 -13.25 -4.78
C PRO A 25 -10.59 -12.49 -4.37
N GLY A 26 -10.70 -11.18 -4.19
CA GLY A 26 -9.55 -10.33 -3.88
C GLY A 26 -8.79 -10.74 -2.62
N ILE A 27 -9.49 -11.20 -1.59
CA ILE A 27 -8.87 -11.66 -0.34
C ILE A 27 -7.97 -12.89 -0.54
N GLU A 28 -8.32 -13.80 -1.45
CA GLU A 28 -7.50 -14.97 -1.76
C GLU A 28 -6.21 -14.56 -2.45
N VAL A 29 -6.30 -13.64 -3.43
CA VAL A 29 -5.13 -13.10 -4.14
C VAL A 29 -4.17 -12.43 -3.16
N LEU A 30 -4.68 -11.60 -2.25
CA LEU A 30 -3.85 -10.91 -1.27
C LEU A 30 -3.22 -11.86 -0.25
N ARG A 31 -3.93 -12.91 0.16
CA ARG A 31 -3.35 -13.96 1.04
C ARG A 31 -2.25 -14.74 0.35
N GLU A 32 -2.40 -15.05 -0.93
CA GLU A 32 -1.34 -15.69 -1.73
C GLU A 32 -0.13 -14.75 -1.89
N LEU A 33 -0.36 -13.45 -2.08
CA LEU A 33 0.69 -12.43 -2.13
C LEU A 33 1.44 -12.35 -0.78
N ALA A 34 0.73 -12.23 0.33
CA ALA A 34 1.31 -12.18 1.67
C ALA A 34 2.09 -13.46 2.02
N ALA A 35 1.67 -14.61 1.50
CA ALA A 35 2.37 -15.89 1.64
C ALA A 35 3.57 -16.06 0.68
N GLY A 36 3.90 -15.06 -0.15
CA GLY A 36 4.97 -15.13 -1.14
C GLY A 36 4.72 -16.11 -2.28
N LYS A 37 3.48 -16.50 -2.52
CA LYS A 37 3.08 -17.39 -3.63
C LYS A 37 2.85 -16.64 -4.93
N LEU A 38 2.63 -15.34 -4.84
CA LEU A 38 2.50 -14.43 -5.96
C LEU A 38 3.58 -13.35 -5.89
N PRO A 39 4.04 -12.82 -7.04
CA PRO A 39 5.00 -11.74 -7.05
C PRO A 39 4.40 -10.46 -6.47
N ALA A 40 5.22 -9.69 -5.75
CA ALA A 40 4.84 -8.37 -5.28
C ALA A 40 4.58 -7.43 -6.47
N ALA A 41 3.65 -6.51 -6.30
CA ALA A 41 3.40 -5.49 -7.32
C ALA A 41 4.67 -4.63 -7.54
N PRO A 42 4.96 -4.18 -8.78
CA PRO A 42 6.17 -3.39 -9.07
C PRO A 42 6.35 -2.17 -8.15
N ILE A 43 5.27 -1.50 -7.76
CA ILE A 43 5.35 -0.35 -6.85
C ILE A 43 5.83 -0.77 -5.44
N GLN A 44 5.46 -1.96 -4.96
CA GLN A 44 5.91 -2.48 -3.68
C GLN A 44 7.42 -2.71 -3.69
N VAL A 45 7.92 -3.36 -4.73
CA VAL A 45 9.36 -3.63 -4.91
C VAL A 45 10.12 -2.32 -5.10
N THR A 46 9.58 -1.39 -5.89
CA THR A 46 10.19 -0.10 -6.17
C THR A 46 10.36 0.75 -4.91
N LEU A 47 9.37 0.81 -4.05
CA LEU A 47 9.44 1.59 -2.81
C LEU A 47 9.94 0.77 -1.61
N GLY A 48 9.92 -0.56 -1.69
CA GLY A 48 10.39 -1.47 -0.64
C GLY A 48 9.40 -1.58 0.51
N PHE A 49 8.16 -2.01 0.24
CA PHE A 49 7.16 -2.28 1.26
C PHE A 49 6.45 -3.62 1.00
N ASP A 50 6.12 -4.32 2.06
CA ASP A 50 5.60 -5.68 2.03
C ASP A 50 4.23 -5.77 2.67
N LEU A 51 3.33 -6.56 2.08
CA LEU A 51 2.05 -6.93 2.67
C LEU A 51 2.28 -7.92 3.82
N VAL A 52 1.77 -7.62 5.02
CA VAL A 52 2.03 -8.42 6.24
C VAL A 52 0.80 -9.04 6.85
N ASP A 53 -0.38 -8.41 6.73
CA ASP A 53 -1.63 -9.00 7.22
C ASP A 53 -2.79 -8.69 6.29
N VAL A 54 -3.72 -9.66 6.17
CA VAL A 54 -4.89 -9.59 5.30
C VAL A 54 -6.09 -10.24 5.98
N GLN A 55 -7.11 -9.42 6.28
CA GLN A 55 -8.40 -9.84 6.80
C GLN A 55 -9.53 -9.22 5.98
N ASP A 56 -10.75 -9.67 6.15
CA ASP A 56 -11.89 -9.06 5.46
C ASP A 56 -12.05 -7.59 5.87
N GLY A 57 -12.02 -6.69 4.89
CA GLY A 57 -12.06 -5.25 5.10
C GLY A 57 -10.78 -4.63 5.70
N PHE A 58 -9.68 -5.39 5.83
CA PHE A 58 -8.43 -4.91 6.42
C PHE A 58 -7.20 -5.42 5.68
N ALA A 59 -6.18 -4.58 5.57
CA ALA A 59 -4.84 -4.98 5.14
C ALA A 59 -3.77 -4.10 5.80
N SER A 60 -2.60 -4.68 6.03
CA SER A 60 -1.46 -3.93 6.54
C SER A 60 -0.18 -4.22 5.77
N PHE A 61 0.66 -3.19 5.64
CA PHE A 61 1.98 -3.28 5.04
C PHE A 61 3.05 -2.75 5.99
N GLN A 62 4.26 -3.26 5.83
CA GLN A 62 5.44 -2.72 6.50
C GLN A 62 6.40 -2.09 5.50
N CYS A 63 7.11 -1.06 5.93
CA CYS A 63 8.13 -0.38 5.15
C CYS A 63 9.24 0.14 6.08
N ALA A 64 10.48 0.17 5.59
CA ALA A 64 11.57 0.87 6.26
C ALA A 64 12.03 2.06 5.39
N PRO A 65 12.27 3.25 5.98
CA PRO A 65 12.75 4.38 5.21
C PRO A 65 14.17 4.14 4.68
N GLY A 66 14.41 4.61 3.46
CA GLY A 66 15.72 4.55 2.80
C GLY A 66 16.05 5.88 2.12
N GLU A 67 17.34 6.18 1.89
CA GLU A 67 17.77 7.43 1.25
C GLU A 67 17.18 7.63 -0.16
N HIS A 68 16.89 6.55 -0.87
CA HIS A 68 16.26 6.57 -2.19
C HIS A 68 14.81 7.10 -2.18
N LEU A 69 14.19 7.20 -1.00
CA LEU A 69 12.84 7.73 -0.79
C LEU A 69 12.85 9.21 -0.39
N PHE A 70 14.03 9.84 -0.29
CA PHE A 70 14.14 11.21 0.17
C PHE A 70 13.65 12.21 -0.88
N GLY A 71 12.97 13.24 -0.38
CA GLY A 71 12.74 14.48 -1.13
C GLY A 71 13.92 15.45 -1.03
N ALA A 72 13.78 16.60 -1.65
CA ALA A 72 14.83 17.64 -1.67
C ALA A 72 15.18 18.19 -0.28
N THR A 73 14.36 17.98 0.73
CA THR A 73 14.55 18.45 2.10
C THR A 73 15.37 17.50 2.99
N GLY A 74 15.82 16.36 2.46
CA GLY A 74 16.58 15.36 3.24
C GLY A 74 15.73 14.50 4.18
N ALA A 75 14.42 14.49 4.00
CA ALA A 75 13.47 13.59 4.64
C ALA A 75 12.77 12.73 3.59
N VAL A 76 12.13 11.65 4.00
CA VAL A 76 11.30 10.83 3.11
C VAL A 76 10.20 11.70 2.49
N HIS A 77 10.06 11.61 1.18
CA HIS A 77 9.07 12.39 0.43
C HIS A 77 7.65 12.03 0.87
N GLY A 78 6.79 13.03 1.06
CA GLY A 78 5.40 12.82 1.50
C GLY A 78 4.57 11.93 0.58
N GLY A 79 4.91 11.90 -0.72
CA GLY A 79 4.31 10.99 -1.69
C GLY A 79 4.52 9.50 -1.38
N VAL A 80 5.60 9.15 -0.66
CA VAL A 80 5.82 7.77 -0.20
C VAL A 80 4.77 7.40 0.85
N ALA A 81 4.53 8.26 1.84
CA ALA A 81 3.48 8.04 2.82
C ALA A 81 2.09 7.96 2.17
N ALA A 82 1.81 8.80 1.17
CA ALA A 82 0.57 8.75 0.40
C ALA A 82 0.40 7.41 -0.33
N THR A 83 1.46 6.89 -0.96
CA THR A 83 1.44 5.59 -1.64
C THR A 83 1.20 4.44 -0.66
N LEU A 84 1.84 4.48 0.52
CA LEU A 84 1.63 3.45 1.56
C LEU A 84 0.18 3.45 2.06
N LEU A 85 -0.39 4.63 2.32
CA LEU A 85 -1.78 4.77 2.76
C LEU A 85 -2.76 4.30 1.68
N ASP A 86 -2.57 4.70 0.41
CA ASP A 86 -3.41 4.25 -0.71
C ASP A 86 -3.32 2.73 -0.91
N SER A 87 -2.12 2.17 -0.82
CA SER A 87 -1.90 0.72 -0.95
C SER A 87 -2.62 -0.07 0.15
N ALA A 88 -2.56 0.40 1.40
CA ALA A 88 -3.23 -0.27 2.52
C ALA A 88 -4.76 -0.18 2.39
N MET A 89 -5.29 1.00 2.06
CA MET A 89 -6.73 1.18 1.83
C MET A 89 -7.22 0.40 0.61
N GLY A 90 -6.50 0.44 -0.51
CA GLY A 90 -6.84 -0.30 -1.72
C GLY A 90 -6.82 -1.80 -1.52
N ALA A 91 -5.83 -2.33 -0.78
CA ALA A 91 -5.79 -3.74 -0.41
C ALA A 91 -6.96 -4.11 0.53
N ALA A 92 -7.28 -3.27 1.53
CA ALA A 92 -8.45 -3.48 2.38
C ALA A 92 -9.75 -3.54 1.57
N VAL A 93 -9.94 -2.64 0.60
CA VAL A 93 -11.08 -2.67 -0.32
C VAL A 93 -11.07 -3.95 -1.15
N MET A 94 -9.92 -4.33 -1.72
CA MET A 94 -9.77 -5.54 -2.53
C MET A 94 -10.20 -6.80 -1.76
N THR A 95 -9.95 -6.89 -0.45
CA THR A 95 -10.40 -8.06 0.36
C THR A 95 -11.90 -8.28 0.33
N THR A 96 -12.69 -7.23 0.10
CA THR A 96 -14.16 -7.28 0.10
C THR A 96 -14.76 -7.56 -1.29
N LEU A 97 -13.92 -7.70 -2.33
CA LEU A 97 -14.35 -7.86 -3.71
C LEU A 97 -14.38 -9.33 -4.14
N ASP A 98 -15.41 -9.68 -4.90
CA ASP A 98 -15.49 -10.96 -5.59
C ASP A 98 -14.56 -11.03 -6.82
N ALA A 99 -14.58 -12.16 -7.51
CA ALA A 99 -13.73 -12.41 -8.67
C ALA A 99 -14.08 -11.57 -9.91
N ALA A 100 -15.30 -11.03 -9.98
CA ALA A 100 -15.79 -10.25 -11.11
C ALA A 100 -15.61 -8.74 -10.92
N SER A 101 -15.31 -8.32 -9.70
CA SER A 101 -15.21 -6.91 -9.33
C SER A 101 -13.77 -6.42 -9.31
N GLY A 102 -13.58 -5.19 -9.78
CA GLY A 102 -12.36 -4.40 -9.65
C GLY A 102 -12.63 -3.09 -8.92
N TYR A 103 -11.58 -2.29 -8.75
CA TYR A 103 -11.70 -0.96 -8.17
C TYR A 103 -10.66 -0.01 -8.75
N ALA A 104 -10.93 1.29 -8.63
CA ALA A 104 -9.98 2.36 -8.92
C ALA A 104 -10.09 3.44 -7.85
N THR A 105 -8.96 4.00 -7.43
CA THR A 105 -8.91 5.14 -6.51
C THR A 105 -9.52 6.36 -7.19
N ALA A 106 -10.64 6.86 -6.65
CA ALA A 106 -11.33 8.04 -7.16
C ALA A 106 -10.93 9.32 -6.41
N ASN A 107 -10.61 9.19 -5.12
CA ASN A 107 -10.14 10.29 -4.28
C ASN A 107 -9.19 9.76 -3.22
N LEU A 108 -8.16 10.53 -2.91
CA LEU A 108 -7.20 10.25 -1.84
C LEU A 108 -6.91 11.54 -1.08
N ASN A 109 -7.16 11.56 0.23
CA ASN A 109 -6.81 12.65 1.13
C ASN A 109 -5.77 12.14 2.14
N VAL A 110 -4.67 12.88 2.28
CA VAL A 110 -3.54 12.51 3.13
C VAL A 110 -3.16 13.66 4.05
N HIS A 111 -2.96 13.34 5.32
CA HIS A 111 -2.44 14.24 6.34
C HIS A 111 -1.10 13.72 6.83
N LEU A 112 -0.04 14.49 6.61
CA LEU A 112 1.32 14.19 7.06
C LEU A 112 1.52 14.85 8.43
N THR A 113 1.63 14.08 9.49
CA THR A 113 1.68 14.59 10.87
C THR A 113 3.09 14.70 11.41
N ARG A 114 4.02 13.87 10.91
CA ARG A 114 5.42 13.84 11.33
C ARG A 114 6.35 13.61 10.16
N SER A 115 7.52 14.24 10.21
CA SER A 115 8.61 13.97 9.26
C SER A 115 9.15 12.54 9.44
N ILE A 116 9.37 11.86 8.33
CA ILE A 116 9.94 10.51 8.29
C ILE A 116 11.41 10.61 7.90
N SER A 117 12.29 9.98 8.67
CA SER A 117 13.73 9.94 8.45
C SER A 117 14.28 8.52 8.61
N LEU A 118 15.55 8.30 8.33
CA LEU A 118 16.20 6.98 8.57
C LEU A 118 16.10 6.53 10.04
N ARG A 119 15.99 7.47 10.98
CA ARG A 119 15.84 7.17 12.41
C ARG A 119 14.42 6.78 12.81
N THR A 120 13.47 6.90 11.91
CA THR A 120 12.07 6.49 12.17
C THR A 120 11.96 4.98 12.39
N GLY A 121 12.88 4.20 11.80
CA GLY A 121 12.82 2.75 11.90
C GLY A 121 11.73 2.17 11.01
N ARG A 122 11.29 0.96 11.32
CA ARG A 122 10.22 0.29 10.60
C ARG A 122 8.90 1.03 10.80
N MET A 123 8.14 1.12 9.75
CA MET A 123 6.81 1.72 9.74
C MET A 123 5.77 0.65 9.42
N LEU A 124 4.62 0.74 10.06
CA LEU A 124 3.43 -0.07 9.78
C LEU A 124 2.34 0.84 9.25
N VAL A 125 1.79 0.50 8.10
CA VAL A 125 0.58 1.14 7.56
C VAL A 125 -0.56 0.14 7.61
N GLU A 126 -1.67 0.57 8.18
CA GLU A 126 -2.88 -0.22 8.36
C GLU A 126 -4.03 0.49 7.67
N GLY A 127 -4.78 -0.23 6.86
CA GLY A 127 -5.94 0.27 6.13
C GLY A 127 -7.17 -0.58 6.39
N TRP A 128 -8.33 0.05 6.49
CA TRP A 128 -9.60 -0.63 6.69
C TRP A 128 -10.75 0.04 5.96
N VAL A 129 -11.68 -0.77 5.54
CA VAL A 129 -12.92 -0.31 4.92
C VAL A 129 -13.83 0.33 5.97
N VAL A 130 -14.25 1.57 5.72
CA VAL A 130 -15.22 2.29 6.57
C VAL A 130 -16.64 1.97 6.13
N HIS A 131 -16.89 2.00 4.82
CA HIS A 131 -18.21 1.72 4.26
C HIS A 131 -18.09 1.12 2.87
N ARG A 132 -18.81 0.04 2.62
CA ARG A 132 -18.93 -0.58 1.30
C ARG A 132 -20.33 -0.34 0.72
N GLY A 133 -20.42 0.58 -0.24
CA GLY A 133 -21.60 0.80 -1.05
C GLY A 133 -21.61 -0.09 -2.30
N SER A 134 -22.64 0.06 -3.13
CA SER A 134 -22.78 -0.69 -4.39
C SER A 134 -21.88 -0.18 -5.53
N ARG A 135 -21.48 1.09 -5.51
CA ARG A 135 -20.66 1.73 -6.54
C ARG A 135 -19.37 2.33 -5.99
N LEU A 136 -19.39 2.72 -4.74
CA LEU A 136 -18.26 3.37 -4.06
C LEU A 136 -17.97 2.65 -2.75
N VAL A 137 -16.69 2.59 -2.43
CA VAL A 137 -16.20 2.11 -1.13
C VAL A 137 -15.36 3.22 -0.53
N THR A 138 -15.55 3.51 0.75
CA THR A 138 -14.69 4.42 1.50
C THR A 138 -13.82 3.64 2.47
N ALA A 139 -12.58 4.06 2.59
CA ALA A 139 -11.59 3.45 3.47
C ALA A 139 -10.77 4.52 4.18
N GLU A 140 -10.14 4.15 5.30
CA GLU A 140 -9.19 4.97 6.01
C GLU A 140 -7.92 4.18 6.32
N ALA A 141 -6.80 4.87 6.55
CA ALA A 141 -5.54 4.25 6.89
C ALA A 141 -4.72 5.12 7.84
N ARG A 142 -3.83 4.46 8.59
CA ARG A 142 -2.83 5.09 9.46
C ARG A 142 -1.45 4.49 9.19
N LEU A 143 -0.46 5.36 9.17
CA LEU A 143 0.95 5.03 9.10
C LEU A 143 1.59 5.38 10.44
N ASN A 144 2.13 4.39 11.13
CA ASN A 144 2.74 4.53 12.44
C ASN A 144 4.20 4.04 12.41
N ASP A 145 5.02 4.56 13.31
CA ASP A 145 6.36 4.01 13.58
C ASP A 145 6.30 2.85 14.60
N GLU A 146 7.46 2.25 14.89
CA GLU A 146 7.60 1.13 15.84
C GLU A 146 7.14 1.46 17.27
N GLN A 147 7.10 2.74 17.63
CA GLN A 147 6.62 3.20 18.93
C GLN A 147 5.13 3.55 18.92
N GLY A 148 4.42 3.27 17.81
CA GLY A 148 3.00 3.58 17.64
C GLY A 148 2.71 5.07 17.42
N ARG A 149 3.72 5.90 17.14
CA ARG A 149 3.51 7.33 16.89
C ARG A 149 2.99 7.53 15.47
N LEU A 150 1.90 8.28 15.34
CA LEU A 150 1.29 8.57 14.05
C LEU A 150 2.22 9.44 13.19
N LEU A 151 2.55 8.96 12.01
CA LEU A 151 3.37 9.63 10.98
C LEU A 151 2.49 10.29 9.92
N ALA A 152 1.46 9.57 9.49
CA ALA A 152 0.47 10.05 8.53
C ALA A 152 -0.85 9.29 8.69
N HIS A 153 -1.93 9.89 8.23
CA HIS A 153 -3.22 9.21 8.09
C HIS A 153 -3.95 9.72 6.84
N GLY A 154 -4.93 8.96 6.39
CA GLY A 154 -5.69 9.36 5.21
C GLY A 154 -7.01 8.65 5.09
N THR A 155 -7.82 9.17 4.17
CA THR A 155 -9.07 8.57 3.72
C THR A 155 -9.07 8.50 2.20
N ALA A 156 -9.73 7.48 1.66
CA ALA A 156 -9.89 7.35 0.23
C ALA A 156 -11.30 6.89 -0.15
N THR A 157 -11.68 7.23 -1.37
CA THR A 157 -12.89 6.71 -2.01
C THR A 157 -12.47 5.94 -3.26
N TYR A 158 -13.00 4.75 -3.38
CA TYR A 158 -12.76 3.85 -4.51
C TYR A 158 -14.04 3.64 -5.31
N SER A 159 -13.95 3.79 -6.62
CA SER A 159 -15.04 3.40 -7.51
C SER A 159 -14.92 1.91 -7.84
N LEU A 160 -16.03 1.17 -7.72
CA LEU A 160 -16.09 -0.22 -8.12
C LEU A 160 -16.24 -0.32 -9.64
N THR A 161 -15.55 -1.27 -10.25
CA THR A 161 -15.57 -1.57 -11.68
C THR A 161 -15.81 -3.06 -11.89
N GLU A 162 -16.32 -3.44 -13.04
CA GLU A 162 -16.32 -4.83 -13.51
C GLU A 162 -14.92 -5.18 -14.05
N ARG A 163 -14.48 -6.41 -13.85
CA ARG A 163 -13.20 -6.94 -14.35
C ARG A 163 -13.38 -7.66 -15.68
#